data_a5415265c4a195dacaf2b3dd62fea0b3
#
_entry.id   a5415265c4a195dacaf2b3dd62fea0b3
#
_cell.length_a   1.000
_cell.length_b   1.000
_cell.length_c   1.000
_cell.angle_alpha   90.00
_cell.angle_beta   90.00
_cell.angle_gamma   90.00
#
_symmetry.space_group_name_H-M   'P 1'
#
loop_
_entity.id
_entity.type
_entity.pdbx_description
1 polymer ?
#
loop_
_entity_poly.entity_id
_entity_poly.type
_entity_poly.pdbx_seq_one_letter_code
_entity_poly.pdbx_strand_id
1 'polypeptide(L)'
;LEALKQAMAGELCCMAGQSGVGKSSLLNALLGVHQETGEISQKIQRGKNTTRHAELLEKDGIRVLDTAGFSLLELEDGMEPITLKDNYPEFAEYEGLCRFNPCYHDREPGCAVTAACEQGNVNPERLARYRQLLQEVRETWRERYD
;
A
#
# COMPACT_ATOMS: atom_id res chain seq x y z
N LEU A 1 12.98 5.46 -17.11
CA LEU A 1 11.96 6.51 -17.26
C LEU A 1 11.19 6.40 -18.57
N GLU A 2 11.85 6.14 -19.72
CA GLU A 2 11.19 6.07 -21.03
C GLU A 2 10.08 5.00 -21.09
N ALA A 3 10.32 3.80 -20.58
CA ALA A 3 9.30 2.75 -20.54
C ALA A 3 8.08 3.16 -19.69
N LEU A 4 8.31 3.92 -18.61
CA LEU A 4 7.22 4.46 -17.78
C LEU A 4 6.45 5.55 -18.52
N LYS A 5 7.13 6.46 -19.22
CA LYS A 5 6.48 7.48 -20.06
C LYS A 5 5.61 6.86 -21.14
N GLN A 6 6.11 5.81 -21.80
CA GLN A 6 5.34 5.07 -22.81
C GLN A 6 4.09 4.43 -22.22
N ALA A 7 4.19 3.83 -21.02
CA ALA A 7 3.05 3.23 -20.33
C ALA A 7 1.99 4.26 -19.87
N MET A 8 2.42 5.51 -19.63
CA MET A 8 1.56 6.60 -19.19
C MET A 8 0.96 7.41 -20.35
N ALA A 9 1.48 7.24 -21.56
CA ALA A 9 1.06 8.04 -22.71
C ALA A 9 -0.43 7.81 -23.05
N GLY A 10 -1.20 8.91 -23.07
CA GLY A 10 -2.65 8.87 -23.34
C GLY A 10 -3.52 8.50 -22.15
N GLU A 11 -2.95 8.04 -21.05
CA GLU A 11 -3.66 7.63 -19.85
C GLU A 11 -3.70 8.76 -18.80
N LEU A 12 -4.71 8.72 -17.91
CA LEU A 12 -4.73 9.52 -16.70
C LEU A 12 -4.15 8.70 -15.55
N CYS A 13 -2.96 9.07 -15.12
CA CYS A 13 -2.25 8.38 -14.05
C CYS A 13 -2.43 9.10 -12.71
N CYS A 14 -2.26 8.38 -11.62
CA CYS A 14 -2.30 8.93 -10.27
C CYS A 14 -1.03 8.51 -9.52
N MET A 15 -0.42 9.47 -8.80
CA MET A 15 0.69 9.19 -7.89
C MET A 15 0.17 9.04 -6.46
N ALA A 16 0.30 7.85 -5.90
CA ALA A 16 -0.10 7.58 -4.53
C ALA A 16 1.09 7.02 -3.72
N GLY A 17 1.17 7.33 -2.44
CA GLY A 17 2.20 6.82 -1.55
C GLY A 17 2.48 7.74 -0.37
N GLN A 18 3.25 7.25 0.59
CA GLN A 18 3.60 7.98 1.81
C GLN A 18 4.32 9.30 1.51
N SER A 19 4.25 10.23 2.48
CA SER A 19 5.04 11.46 2.41
C SER A 19 6.54 11.12 2.41
N GLY A 20 7.32 11.80 1.56
CA GLY A 20 8.77 11.60 1.46
C GLY A 20 9.21 10.37 0.64
N VAL A 21 8.29 9.56 0.10
CA VAL A 21 8.65 8.36 -0.70
C VAL A 21 9.24 8.67 -2.09
N GLY A 22 9.26 9.95 -2.47
CA GLY A 22 9.85 10.39 -3.73
C GLY A 22 8.86 10.67 -4.86
N LYS A 23 7.54 10.79 -4.59
CA LYS A 23 6.52 11.12 -5.61
C LYS A 23 6.87 12.36 -6.43
N SER A 24 7.13 13.48 -5.76
CA SER A 24 7.48 14.75 -6.40
C SER A 24 8.82 14.66 -7.16
N SER A 25 9.79 13.90 -6.66
CA SER A 25 11.05 13.66 -7.37
C SER A 25 10.83 12.88 -8.66
N LEU A 26 9.96 11.87 -8.62
CA LEU A 26 9.58 11.09 -9.80
C LEU A 26 8.81 11.93 -10.81
N LEU A 27 7.85 12.76 -10.35
CA LEU A 27 7.11 13.69 -11.21
C LEU A 27 8.03 14.70 -11.88
N ASN A 28 8.97 15.29 -11.14
CA ASN A 28 9.97 16.20 -11.69
C ASN A 28 10.81 15.53 -12.78
N ALA A 29 11.22 14.27 -12.56
CA ALA A 29 11.98 13.51 -13.54
C ALA A 29 11.17 13.14 -14.79
N LEU A 30 9.87 12.84 -14.63
CA LEU A 30 8.96 12.46 -15.73
C LEU A 30 8.57 13.66 -16.58
N LEU A 31 8.16 14.75 -15.92
CA LEU A 31 7.56 15.91 -16.58
C LEU A 31 8.57 17.06 -16.77
N GLY A 32 9.76 16.99 -16.16
CA GLY A 32 10.74 18.08 -16.18
C GLY A 32 10.16 19.37 -15.57
N VAL A 33 9.26 19.25 -14.61
CA VAL A 33 8.73 20.36 -13.82
C VAL A 33 9.53 20.49 -12.53
N HIS A 34 9.76 21.70 -12.06
CA HIS A 34 10.36 21.93 -10.75
C HIS A 34 9.24 22.14 -9.74
N GLN A 35 8.67 21.05 -9.23
CA GLN A 35 7.96 21.16 -7.97
C GLN A 35 8.99 21.29 -6.85
N GLU A 36 8.77 22.24 -5.93
CA GLU A 36 9.60 22.35 -4.74
C GLU A 36 9.53 21.01 -3.99
N THR A 37 10.60 20.22 -4.10
CA THR A 37 10.81 19.07 -3.24
C THR A 37 11.12 19.61 -1.86
N GLY A 38 10.07 19.95 -1.11
CA GLY A 38 10.21 20.47 0.24
C GLY A 38 10.96 19.45 1.07
N GLU A 39 12.05 19.92 1.71
CA GLU A 39 12.70 19.22 2.80
C GLU A 39 11.63 18.57 3.68
N ILE A 40 11.90 17.35 4.16
CA ILE A 40 11.10 16.66 5.17
C ILE A 40 10.81 17.70 6.26
N SER A 41 9.64 18.31 6.18
CA SER A 41 9.37 19.45 7.03
C SER A 41 9.25 18.92 8.45
N GLN A 42 10.16 19.36 9.32
CA GLN A 42 10.08 19.25 10.77
C GLN A 42 8.77 19.84 11.36
N LYS A 43 7.83 20.21 10.49
CA LYS A 43 6.52 20.76 10.81
C LYS A 43 5.43 19.73 11.11
N ILE A 44 5.71 18.43 11.02
CA ILE A 44 4.72 17.38 11.32
C ILE A 44 4.43 17.25 12.82
N GLN A 45 5.12 17.97 13.68
CA GLN A 45 4.83 17.95 15.13
C GLN A 45 3.67 18.84 15.59
N ARG A 46 2.98 19.56 14.71
CA ARG A 46 1.81 20.34 15.10
C ARG A 46 0.67 20.13 14.14
N GLY A 47 -0.35 19.44 14.64
CA GLY A 47 -1.62 19.24 13.95
C GLY A 47 -2.21 20.55 13.43
N LYS A 48 -2.06 20.81 12.15
CA LYS A 48 -2.81 21.81 11.44
C LYS A 48 -3.09 21.28 10.04
N ASN A 49 -4.38 21.12 9.75
CA ASN A 49 -4.92 20.70 8.46
C ASN A 49 -4.20 21.37 7.31
N THR A 50 -3.31 20.67 6.64
CA THR A 50 -2.84 21.06 5.32
C THR A 50 -3.95 20.71 4.35
N THR A 51 -4.54 21.72 3.74
CA THR A 51 -5.53 21.58 2.67
C THR A 51 -4.92 20.68 1.61
N ARG A 52 -5.47 19.47 1.46
CA ARG A 52 -5.01 18.48 0.48
C ARG A 52 -5.55 18.91 -0.86
N HIS A 53 -4.75 19.53 -1.68
CA HIS A 53 -5.08 19.79 -3.08
C HIS A 53 -4.53 18.67 -3.93
N ALA A 54 -5.40 18.04 -4.72
CA ALA A 54 -4.96 17.20 -5.81
C ALA A 54 -4.74 18.13 -7.02
N GLU A 55 -3.59 18.05 -7.67
CA GLU A 55 -3.23 18.85 -8.82
C GLU A 55 -3.08 17.96 -10.05
N LEU A 56 -3.73 18.34 -11.15
CA LEU A 56 -3.55 17.68 -12.43
C LEU A 56 -2.39 18.33 -13.18
N LEU A 57 -1.36 17.56 -13.41
CA LEU A 57 -0.20 17.96 -14.19
C LEU A 57 -0.28 17.33 -15.58
N GLU A 58 -0.09 18.13 -16.62
CA GLU A 58 -0.09 17.65 -17.99
C GLU A 58 1.12 18.20 -18.75
N LYS A 59 1.89 17.30 -19.37
CA LYS A 59 3.02 17.64 -20.23
C LYS A 59 3.34 16.48 -21.19
N ASP A 60 3.64 16.83 -22.44
CA ASP A 60 4.08 15.87 -23.48
C ASP A 60 3.13 14.67 -23.64
N GLY A 61 1.81 14.88 -23.47
CA GLY A 61 0.78 13.84 -23.57
C GLY A 61 0.68 12.91 -22.35
N ILE A 62 1.41 13.21 -21.28
CA ILE A 62 1.33 12.52 -19.98
C ILE A 62 0.48 13.36 -19.04
N ARG A 63 -0.53 12.74 -18.45
CA ARG A 63 -1.44 13.36 -17.47
C ARG A 63 -1.31 12.65 -16.15
N VAL A 64 -0.94 13.40 -15.11
CA VAL A 64 -0.76 12.84 -13.77
C VAL A 64 -1.51 13.67 -12.75
N LEU A 65 -2.35 12.99 -11.97
CA LEU A 65 -2.94 13.55 -10.77
C LEU A 65 -1.96 13.39 -9.61
N ASP A 66 -1.34 14.50 -9.18
CA ASP A 66 -0.54 14.50 -7.95
C ASP A 66 -1.48 14.57 -6.75
N THR A 67 -1.43 13.55 -5.91
CA THR A 67 -2.20 13.50 -4.68
C THR A 67 -1.32 13.82 -3.50
N ALA A 68 -1.89 14.47 -2.49
CA ALA A 68 -1.21 14.66 -1.22
C ALA A 68 -0.70 13.31 -0.68
N GLY A 69 0.54 13.27 -0.20
CA GLY A 69 1.09 12.06 0.43
C GLY A 69 0.26 11.66 1.64
N PHE A 70 -0.12 10.40 1.71
CA PHE A 70 -0.74 9.86 2.91
C PHE A 70 0.36 9.67 3.97
N SER A 71 0.18 10.27 5.13
CA SER A 71 1.14 10.10 6.23
C SER A 71 0.87 8.86 7.06
N LEU A 72 -0.39 8.44 7.12
CA LEU A 72 -0.85 7.23 7.80
C LEU A 72 -2.03 6.66 7.01
N LEU A 73 -1.94 5.37 6.69
CA LEU A 73 -3.10 4.56 6.36
C LEU A 73 -3.49 3.86 7.67
N GLU A 74 -4.57 4.32 8.26
CA GLU A 74 -5.14 3.63 9.41
C GLU A 74 -5.99 2.46 8.88
N LEU A 75 -5.86 1.33 9.55
CA LEU A 75 -6.76 0.20 9.31
C LEU A 75 -8.18 0.60 9.74
N GLU A 76 -9.18 0.09 9.06
CA GLU A 76 -10.57 0.31 9.46
C GLU A 76 -10.76 -0.14 10.92
N ASP A 77 -11.30 0.77 11.72
CA ASP A 77 -11.68 0.45 13.10
C ASP A 77 -12.63 -0.74 13.09
N GLY A 78 -12.18 -1.84 13.68
CA GLY A 78 -13.02 -3.01 13.85
C GLY A 78 -12.86 -4.10 12.79
N MET A 79 -11.84 -4.06 12.01
CA MET A 79 -11.51 -5.18 11.14
C MET A 79 -11.29 -6.46 11.96
N GLU A 80 -12.08 -7.48 11.67
CA GLU A 80 -11.83 -8.81 12.24
C GLU A 80 -10.54 -9.39 11.66
N PRO A 81 -9.64 -9.94 12.50
CA PRO A 81 -8.35 -10.46 12.03
C PRO A 81 -8.47 -11.48 10.90
N ILE A 82 -9.56 -12.25 10.86
CA ILE A 82 -9.78 -13.27 9.84
C ILE A 82 -10.09 -12.69 8.46
N THR A 83 -10.67 -11.48 8.40
CA THR A 83 -11.04 -10.83 7.13
C THR A 83 -9.87 -10.11 6.47
N LEU A 84 -8.75 -9.94 7.17
CA LEU A 84 -7.57 -9.30 6.58
C LEU A 84 -7.10 -10.03 5.31
N LYS A 85 -7.16 -11.34 5.28
CA LYS A 85 -6.76 -12.17 4.13
C LYS A 85 -7.55 -11.86 2.85
N ASP A 86 -8.80 -11.39 2.97
CA ASP A 86 -9.69 -11.08 1.84
C ASP A 86 -9.18 -9.85 1.05
N ASN A 87 -8.29 -9.04 1.65
CA ASN A 87 -7.61 -7.92 1.01
C ASN A 87 -6.33 -8.33 0.25
N TYR A 88 -6.05 -9.63 0.17
CA TYR A 88 -4.90 -10.20 -0.54
C TYR A 88 -5.37 -11.11 -1.67
N PRO A 89 -5.64 -10.55 -2.88
CA PRO A 89 -6.19 -11.31 -4.00
C PRO A 89 -5.39 -12.57 -4.35
N GLU A 90 -4.08 -12.53 -4.13
CA GLU A 90 -3.16 -13.65 -4.36
C GLU A 90 -3.39 -14.83 -3.41
N PHE A 91 -4.13 -14.66 -2.32
CA PHE A 91 -4.47 -15.75 -1.40
C PHE A 91 -5.76 -16.48 -1.81
N ALA A 92 -6.59 -15.86 -2.65
CA ALA A 92 -7.89 -16.40 -3.05
C ALA A 92 -7.80 -17.78 -3.71
N GLU A 93 -6.74 -18.04 -4.49
CA GLU A 93 -6.50 -19.33 -5.14
C GLU A 93 -6.25 -20.48 -4.14
N TYR A 94 -5.87 -20.14 -2.90
CA TYR A 94 -5.52 -21.09 -1.83
C TYR A 94 -6.62 -21.20 -0.77
N GLU A 95 -7.73 -20.49 -0.94
CA GLU A 95 -8.84 -20.53 0.01
C GLU A 95 -9.45 -21.95 0.03
N GLY A 96 -9.65 -22.46 1.24
CA GLY A 96 -10.17 -23.82 1.44
C GLY A 96 -9.15 -24.95 1.23
N LEU A 97 -7.92 -24.67 0.77
CA LEU A 97 -6.87 -25.67 0.58
C LEU A 97 -5.98 -25.87 1.81
N CYS A 98 -6.14 -25.04 2.84
CA CYS A 98 -5.40 -25.17 4.08
C CYS A 98 -5.93 -26.34 4.92
N ARG A 99 -5.04 -26.93 5.74
CA ARG A 99 -5.40 -28.00 6.68
C ARG A 99 -6.47 -27.57 7.69
N PHE A 100 -6.47 -26.28 8.07
CA PHE A 100 -7.41 -25.71 9.02
C PHE A 100 -8.35 -24.72 8.32
N ASN A 101 -9.61 -24.72 8.76
CA ASN A 101 -10.62 -23.77 8.29
C ASN A 101 -11.39 -23.25 9.51
N PRO A 102 -11.34 -21.94 9.81
CA PRO A 102 -10.59 -20.89 9.10
C PRO A 102 -9.07 -20.97 9.31
N CYS A 103 -8.30 -20.49 8.32
CA CYS A 103 -6.86 -20.31 8.38
C CYS A 103 -6.50 -18.83 8.30
N TYR A 104 -5.64 -18.36 9.19
CA TYR A 104 -5.14 -16.99 9.18
C TYR A 104 -3.92 -16.79 8.28
N HIS A 105 -3.37 -17.87 7.68
CA HIS A 105 -2.14 -17.88 6.87
C HIS A 105 -0.92 -17.30 7.61
N ASP A 106 -0.93 -17.39 8.93
CA ASP A 106 0.17 -16.93 9.78
C ASP A 106 1.27 -18.01 9.85
N ARG A 107 1.07 -18.97 10.75
CA ARG A 107 2.05 -20.06 10.99
C ARG A 107 1.38 -21.43 11.18
N GLU A 108 0.13 -21.55 10.76
CA GLU A 108 -0.62 -22.79 10.88
C GLU A 108 0.07 -23.91 10.06
N PRO A 109 0.27 -25.09 10.65
CA PRO A 109 0.84 -26.22 9.93
C PRO A 109 -0.11 -26.67 8.80
N GLY A 110 0.45 -26.88 7.61
CA GLY A 110 -0.33 -27.22 6.41
C GLY A 110 -1.11 -26.04 5.82
N CYS A 111 -0.61 -24.83 6.00
CA CYS A 111 -1.13 -23.65 5.33
C CYS A 111 -0.77 -23.65 3.84
N ALA A 112 -1.77 -23.62 2.95
CA ALA A 112 -1.56 -23.64 1.50
C ALA A 112 -0.85 -22.37 0.99
N VAL A 113 -1.13 -21.20 1.59
CA VAL A 113 -0.44 -19.93 1.24
C VAL A 113 1.04 -19.99 1.60
N THR A 114 1.39 -20.58 2.75
CA THR A 114 2.81 -20.79 3.13
C THR A 114 3.50 -21.72 2.14
N ALA A 115 2.89 -22.83 1.78
CA ALA A 115 3.42 -23.76 0.78
C ALA A 115 3.58 -23.10 -0.60
N ALA A 116 2.62 -22.28 -1.02
CA ALA A 116 2.69 -21.49 -2.26
C ALA A 116 3.84 -20.48 -2.24
N CYS A 117 4.10 -19.86 -1.08
CA CYS A 117 5.23 -18.96 -0.90
C CYS A 117 6.57 -19.71 -1.04
N GLU A 118 6.72 -20.90 -0.46
CA GLU A 118 7.90 -21.76 -0.60
C GLU A 118 8.14 -22.19 -2.06
N GLN A 119 7.09 -22.32 -2.84
CA GLN A 119 7.11 -22.64 -4.27
C GLN A 119 7.35 -21.42 -5.17
N GLY A 120 7.38 -20.22 -4.62
CA GLY A 120 7.57 -18.95 -5.36
C GLY A 120 6.30 -18.39 -6.02
N ASN A 121 5.12 -18.97 -5.76
CA ASN A 121 3.83 -18.51 -6.30
C ASN A 121 3.26 -17.32 -5.51
N VAL A 122 3.66 -17.16 -4.25
CA VAL A 122 3.35 -16.01 -3.41
C VAL A 122 4.66 -15.33 -3.02
N ASN A 123 4.70 -14.00 -3.15
CA ASN A 123 5.89 -13.24 -2.81
C ASN A 123 6.19 -13.31 -1.30
N PRO A 124 7.39 -13.72 -0.87
CA PRO A 124 7.73 -13.91 0.54
C PRO A 124 7.71 -12.61 1.36
N GLU A 125 8.13 -11.47 0.78
CA GLU A 125 8.08 -10.19 1.47
C GLU A 125 6.63 -9.74 1.70
N ARG A 126 5.76 -10.01 0.72
CA ARG A 126 4.34 -9.66 0.84
C ARG A 126 3.65 -10.52 1.90
N LEU A 127 3.95 -11.81 1.97
CA LEU A 127 3.46 -12.68 3.04
C LEU A 127 4.00 -12.25 4.41
N ALA A 128 5.26 -11.82 4.50
CA ALA A 128 5.83 -11.32 5.73
C ALA A 128 5.13 -10.04 6.22
N ARG A 129 4.85 -9.10 5.31
CA ARG A 129 4.09 -7.87 5.63
C ARG A 129 2.65 -8.15 6.02
N TYR A 130 1.99 -9.10 5.35
CA TYR A 130 0.67 -9.57 5.74
C TYR A 130 0.66 -10.07 7.19
N ARG A 131 1.62 -10.91 7.56
CA ARG A 131 1.74 -11.45 8.92
C ARG A 131 1.99 -10.38 9.98
N GLN A 132 2.80 -9.38 9.64
CA GLN A 132 3.02 -8.23 10.51
C GLN A 132 1.71 -7.46 10.71
N LEU A 133 1.01 -7.13 9.63
CA LEU A 133 -0.26 -6.43 9.68
C LEU A 133 -1.34 -7.22 10.46
N LEU A 134 -1.35 -8.54 10.29
CA LEU A 134 -2.26 -9.42 11.04
C LEU A 134 -2.03 -9.33 12.56
N GLN A 135 -0.79 -9.15 13.01
CA GLN A 135 -0.52 -8.95 14.45
C GLN A 135 -1.09 -7.61 14.93
N GLU A 136 -0.88 -6.54 14.16
CA GLU A 136 -1.43 -5.22 14.48
C GLU A 136 -2.98 -5.26 14.57
N VAL A 137 -3.64 -5.91 13.59
CA VAL A 137 -5.10 -6.09 13.61
C VAL A 137 -5.57 -6.89 14.83
N ARG A 138 -4.84 -7.95 15.21
CA ARG A 138 -5.15 -8.75 16.38
C ARG A 138 -5.03 -7.96 17.69
N GLU A 139 -4.02 -7.11 17.80
CA GLU A 139 -3.81 -6.26 18.97
C GLU A 139 -4.96 -5.26 19.10
N THR A 140 -5.26 -4.51 18.04
CA THR A 140 -6.38 -3.56 18.02
C THR A 140 -7.73 -4.25 18.26
N TRP A 141 -7.92 -5.46 17.75
CA TRP A 141 -9.15 -6.24 17.98
C TRP A 141 -9.33 -6.65 19.43
N ARG A 142 -8.26 -7.00 20.14
CA ARG A 142 -8.30 -7.35 21.58
C ARG A 142 -8.63 -6.16 22.45
N GLU A 143 -8.02 -5.01 22.19
CA GLU A 143 -8.23 -3.77 22.95
C GLU A 143 -9.69 -3.28 22.97
N ARG A 144 -10.55 -3.81 22.10
CA ARG A 144 -11.98 -3.49 22.08
C ARG A 144 -12.79 -4.17 23.19
N TYR A 145 -12.25 -5.25 23.73
CA TYR A 145 -12.96 -6.09 24.71
C TYR A 145 -12.37 -5.99 26.12
N ASP A 146 -11.28 -5.23 26.27
CA ASP A 146 -10.67 -4.87 27.53
C ASP A 146 -11.17 -3.48 28.00
#